data_cf97af24bf5852b1315e7cd5c1bebc0d
#
_entry.id   cf97af24bf5852b1315e7cd5c1bebc0d
#
_cell.length_a   1.000
_cell.length_b   1.000
_cell.length_c   1.000
_cell.angle_alpha   90.00
_cell.angle_beta   90.00
_cell.angle_gamma   90.00
#
_symmetry.space_group_name_H-M   'P 1'
#
loop_
_entity.id
_entity.type
_entity.pdbx_description
1 polymer ?
#
loop_
_entity_poly.entity_id
_entity_poly.type
_entity_poly.pdbx_seq_one_letter_code
_entity_poly.pdbx_strand_id
1 'polypeptide(L)'
;STGKQGQEQKQTPKFTEGDEVAPITINADQPAKFIDPATGEPTDATELPAMKDGKQVGTYKLDPLTGEVTFTPNKDFVGTPDGITVQAKDANGTPATAKYTPTVTPVTPTSEDVESTGKQGQKQKQTPKFTEGDPVAPITINADQPAKFIDPTTGEPTDATELPAMKDGKQVGTYTIDPTTGEVTFTPNKDFVGTPDGITVQAKDANGTPVTAKYTPTVT
;
A
#
# COMPACT_ATOMS: atom_id res chain seq x y z
N SER A 1 -0.31 0.28 17.47
CA SER A 1 -1.23 0.96 16.56
C SER A 1 -1.06 0.46 15.12
N THR A 2 -2.05 0.73 14.29
CA THR A 2 -2.03 0.41 12.86
C THR A 2 -2.57 1.60 12.08
N GLY A 3 -1.87 1.97 11.02
CA GLY A 3 -2.26 3.07 10.15
C GLY A 3 -1.90 2.80 8.71
N LYS A 4 -2.49 3.56 7.80
CA LYS A 4 -2.18 3.44 6.37
C LYS A 4 -0.86 4.13 6.05
N GLN A 5 -0.28 3.74 4.94
CA GLN A 5 0.94 4.33 4.40
C GLN A 5 0.87 5.86 4.40
N GLY A 6 1.94 6.53 4.88
CA GLY A 6 2.02 7.98 4.98
C GLY A 6 1.27 8.61 6.15
N GLN A 7 0.48 7.85 6.91
CA GLN A 7 -0.36 8.37 8.00
C GLN A 7 0.41 8.38 9.32
N GLU A 8 0.37 9.51 10.04
CA GLU A 8 0.87 9.58 11.40
C GLU A 8 0.03 8.70 12.33
N GLN A 9 0.69 8.11 13.32
CA GLN A 9 0.05 7.30 14.35
C GLN A 9 0.49 7.80 15.72
N LYS A 10 -0.43 7.81 16.69
CA LYS A 10 -0.15 8.22 18.06
C LYS A 10 -0.59 7.15 19.02
N GLN A 11 0.21 6.95 20.06
CA GLN A 11 -0.12 6.04 21.15
C GLN A 11 0.56 6.50 22.41
N THR A 12 -0.13 6.35 23.53
CA THR A 12 0.44 6.63 24.86
C THR A 12 0.62 5.30 25.59
N PRO A 13 1.87 4.87 25.82
CA PRO A 13 2.12 3.68 26.62
C PRO A 13 1.51 3.81 28.02
N LYS A 14 0.97 2.72 28.51
CA LYS A 14 0.37 2.67 29.85
C LYS A 14 1.38 2.17 30.87
N PHE A 15 1.48 2.91 31.96
CA PHE A 15 2.27 2.51 33.11
C PHE A 15 1.34 2.35 34.28
N THR A 16 1.54 1.30 35.08
CA THR A 16 0.73 1.03 36.26
C THR A 16 1.64 1.01 37.47
N GLU A 17 1.31 1.80 38.46
CA GLU A 17 2.02 1.82 39.74
C GLU A 17 1.87 0.49 40.46
N GLY A 18 2.90 0.08 41.17
CA GLY A 18 2.86 -1.14 42.01
C GLY A 18 1.93 -1.01 43.20
N ASP A 19 1.87 0.18 43.76
CA ASP A 19 1.00 0.51 44.90
C ASP A 19 0.78 2.04 44.93
N GLU A 20 -0.35 2.47 45.48
CA GLU A 20 -0.71 3.89 45.58
C GLU A 20 0.29 4.71 46.41
N VAL A 21 1.10 4.08 47.25
CA VAL A 21 2.13 4.78 48.03
C VAL A 21 3.27 5.29 47.17
N ALA A 22 3.43 4.72 45.98
CA ALA A 22 4.46 5.13 45.02
C ALA A 22 3.82 5.36 43.65
N PRO A 23 3.07 6.47 43.47
CA PRO A 23 2.38 6.72 42.20
C PRO A 23 3.34 7.03 41.07
N ILE A 24 2.90 6.74 39.82
CA ILE A 24 3.58 7.15 38.61
C ILE A 24 2.92 8.45 38.13
N THR A 25 3.72 9.52 38.07
CA THR A 25 3.26 10.82 37.57
C THR A 25 4.18 11.26 36.45
N ILE A 26 3.61 11.56 35.30
CA ILE A 26 4.35 12.07 34.14
C ILE A 26 4.00 13.56 33.99
N ASN A 27 4.98 14.43 34.18
CA ASN A 27 4.83 15.88 34.08
C ASN A 27 6.20 16.54 33.83
N ALA A 28 6.27 17.87 33.90
CA ALA A 28 7.50 18.63 33.68
C ALA A 28 8.62 18.28 34.68
N ASP A 29 8.27 17.94 35.91
CA ASP A 29 9.26 17.57 36.93
C ASP A 29 9.69 16.11 36.85
N GLN A 30 8.81 15.25 36.34
CA GLN A 30 9.07 13.83 36.06
C GLN A 30 8.65 13.46 34.63
N PRO A 31 9.44 13.89 33.62
CA PRO A 31 9.09 13.64 32.24
C PRO A 31 9.26 12.16 31.88
N ALA A 32 8.41 11.69 30.97
CA ALA A 32 8.67 10.45 30.29
C ALA A 32 9.89 10.60 29.38
N LYS A 33 10.63 9.53 29.17
CA LYS A 33 11.83 9.53 28.33
C LYS A 33 11.84 8.34 27.39
N PHE A 34 12.40 8.54 26.21
CA PHE A 34 12.78 7.41 25.36
C PHE A 34 13.98 6.67 25.97
N ILE A 35 14.03 5.37 25.74
CA ILE A 35 15.26 4.59 25.86
C ILE A 35 15.93 4.62 24.48
N ASP A 36 17.13 5.13 24.42
CA ASP A 36 17.89 5.18 23.17
C ASP A 36 18.28 3.74 22.78
N PRO A 37 17.83 3.22 21.62
CA PRO A 37 18.18 1.88 21.19
C PRO A 37 19.69 1.65 20.99
N ALA A 38 20.45 2.72 20.73
CA ALA A 38 21.90 2.62 20.51
C ALA A 38 22.66 2.39 21.81
N THR A 39 22.16 2.91 22.93
CA THR A 39 22.85 2.83 24.24
C THR A 39 22.13 1.94 25.25
N GLY A 40 20.82 1.74 25.08
CA GLY A 40 19.99 1.05 26.05
C GLY A 40 19.64 1.89 27.27
N GLU A 41 19.99 3.19 27.29
CA GLU A 41 19.79 4.09 28.41
C GLU A 41 18.73 5.16 28.10
N PRO A 42 18.10 5.75 29.14
CA PRO A 42 17.18 6.86 28.95
C PRO A 42 17.90 8.06 28.32
N THR A 43 17.20 8.76 27.43
CA THR A 43 17.71 9.95 26.77
C THR A 43 16.75 11.12 26.95
N ASP A 44 17.28 12.34 26.96
CA ASP A 44 16.48 13.56 26.97
C ASP A 44 15.98 13.93 25.56
N ALA A 45 16.48 13.24 24.52
CA ALA A 45 16.00 13.44 23.16
C ALA A 45 14.53 13.08 23.06
N THR A 46 13.73 13.98 22.48
CA THR A 46 12.29 13.79 22.24
C THR A 46 11.99 13.33 20.84
N GLU A 47 13.01 13.16 20.01
CA GLU A 47 12.87 12.68 18.64
C GLU A 47 13.98 11.68 18.35
N LEU A 48 13.59 10.49 17.88
CA LEU A 48 14.52 9.43 17.49
C LEU A 48 14.07 8.82 16.16
N PRO A 49 15.02 8.33 15.36
CA PRO A 49 14.68 7.66 14.10
C PRO A 49 13.95 6.33 14.38
N ALA A 50 12.92 6.06 13.57
CA ALA A 50 12.31 4.75 13.51
C ALA A 50 13.08 3.92 12.47
N MET A 51 13.63 2.78 12.91
CA MET A 51 14.53 1.96 12.10
C MET A 51 13.86 0.66 11.69
N LYS A 52 14.27 0.12 10.55
CA LYS A 52 13.94 -1.23 10.10
C LYS A 52 15.12 -1.77 9.28
N ASP A 53 15.66 -2.91 9.68
CA ASP A 53 16.78 -3.56 9.00
C ASP A 53 17.96 -2.60 8.74
N GLY A 54 18.27 -1.75 9.75
CA GLY A 54 19.37 -0.78 9.69
C GLY A 54 19.10 0.47 8.87
N LYS A 55 17.87 0.66 8.37
CA LYS A 55 17.47 1.85 7.59
C LYS A 55 16.43 2.66 8.37
N GLN A 56 16.51 3.99 8.24
CA GLN A 56 15.46 4.84 8.80
C GLN A 56 14.22 4.81 7.94
N VAL A 57 13.09 4.44 8.57
CA VAL A 57 11.79 4.29 7.90
C VAL A 57 10.74 5.27 8.41
N GLY A 58 11.12 6.13 9.34
CA GLY A 58 10.25 7.14 9.92
C GLY A 58 10.90 7.80 11.13
N THR A 59 10.08 8.45 11.94
CA THR A 59 10.52 9.20 13.11
C THR A 59 9.55 9.00 14.27
N TYR A 60 10.08 8.80 15.47
CA TYR A 60 9.32 8.81 16.72
C TYR A 60 9.50 10.15 17.41
N LYS A 61 8.40 10.76 17.87
CA LYS A 61 8.41 11.93 18.74
C LYS A 61 7.72 11.61 20.05
N LEU A 62 8.29 12.07 21.15
CA LEU A 62 7.72 11.91 22.50
C LEU A 62 7.26 13.26 23.03
N ASP A 63 6.03 13.31 23.54
CA ASP A 63 5.62 14.37 24.44
C ASP A 63 6.05 13.97 25.85
N PRO A 64 7.11 14.59 26.41
CA PRO A 64 7.62 14.19 27.71
C PRO A 64 6.67 14.48 28.86
N LEU A 65 5.70 15.38 28.66
CA LEU A 65 4.72 15.77 29.68
C LEU A 65 3.56 14.78 29.82
N THR A 66 3.30 14.02 28.77
CA THR A 66 2.16 13.08 28.72
C THR A 66 2.60 11.63 28.47
N GLY A 67 3.76 11.42 27.91
CA GLY A 67 4.23 10.11 27.47
C GLY A 67 3.69 9.69 26.11
N GLU A 68 2.92 10.54 25.43
CA GLU A 68 2.40 10.23 24.09
C GLU A 68 3.54 10.15 23.07
N VAL A 69 3.54 9.10 22.26
CA VAL A 69 4.48 8.90 21.16
C VAL A 69 3.74 9.12 19.84
N THR A 70 4.31 9.94 18.97
CA THR A 70 3.87 10.13 17.60
C THR A 70 4.86 9.43 16.68
N PHE A 71 4.36 8.53 15.83
CA PHE A 71 5.14 7.91 14.77
C PHE A 71 4.77 8.52 13.44
N THR A 72 5.76 9.06 12.72
CA THR A 72 5.61 9.61 11.37
C THR A 72 6.37 8.70 10.42
N PRO A 73 5.69 7.85 9.63
CA PRO A 73 6.39 6.99 8.68
C PRO A 73 6.91 7.79 7.49
N ASN A 74 7.99 7.30 6.87
CA ASN A 74 8.37 7.76 5.53
C ASN A 74 7.24 7.40 4.55
N LYS A 75 7.02 8.21 3.53
CA LYS A 75 5.89 8.06 2.59
C LYS A 75 5.88 6.71 1.88
N ASP A 76 7.05 6.14 1.61
CA ASP A 76 7.20 4.86 0.91
C ASP A 76 7.26 3.64 1.84
N PHE A 77 7.19 3.84 3.16
CA PHE A 77 7.30 2.73 4.10
C PHE A 77 5.98 1.99 4.29
N VAL A 78 6.08 0.66 4.21
CA VAL A 78 5.02 -0.29 4.56
C VAL A 78 5.66 -1.37 5.43
N GLY A 79 5.01 -1.75 6.52
CA GLY A 79 5.51 -2.77 7.43
C GLY A 79 5.53 -2.31 8.88
N THR A 80 6.31 -3.02 9.70
CA THR A 80 6.46 -2.76 11.13
C THR A 80 7.91 -2.39 11.41
N PRO A 81 8.19 -1.15 11.84
CA PRO A 81 9.55 -0.77 12.23
C PRO A 81 9.93 -1.43 13.55
N ASP A 82 11.20 -1.31 13.91
CA ASP A 82 11.63 -1.61 15.28
C ASP A 82 10.87 -0.65 16.21
N GLY A 83 10.31 -1.18 17.27
CA GLY A 83 9.56 -0.38 18.23
C GLY A 83 10.47 0.54 19.03
N ILE A 84 9.85 1.45 19.77
CA ILE A 84 10.56 2.37 20.66
C ILE A 84 10.10 2.15 22.10
N THR A 85 11.02 2.21 23.04
CA THR A 85 10.72 2.03 24.46
C THR A 85 10.64 3.39 25.16
N VAL A 86 9.60 3.54 25.97
CA VAL A 86 9.37 4.72 26.80
C VAL A 86 9.54 4.33 28.27
N GLN A 87 10.19 5.18 29.04
CA GLN A 87 10.37 4.98 30.48
C GLN A 87 9.62 6.04 31.25
N ALA A 88 8.97 5.61 32.33
CA ALA A 88 8.46 6.48 33.39
C ALA A 88 9.00 5.97 34.72
N LYS A 89 8.92 6.79 35.78
CA LYS A 89 9.35 6.42 37.12
C LYS A 89 8.24 6.63 38.10
N ASP A 90 8.19 5.78 39.13
CA ASP A 90 7.30 5.99 40.27
C ASP A 90 7.90 7.00 41.27
N ALA A 91 7.18 7.30 42.33
CA ALA A 91 7.62 8.26 43.35
C ALA A 91 8.92 7.85 44.06
N ASN A 92 9.28 6.58 44.05
CA ASN A 92 10.54 6.06 44.59
C ASN A 92 11.70 6.15 43.59
N GLY A 93 11.44 6.59 42.39
CA GLY A 93 12.44 6.60 41.32
C GLY A 93 12.59 5.25 40.62
N THR A 94 11.73 4.28 40.89
CA THR A 94 11.77 2.97 40.23
C THR A 94 11.29 3.10 38.79
N PRO A 95 12.12 2.71 37.80
CA PRO A 95 11.71 2.85 36.43
C PRO A 95 10.73 1.74 35.99
N ALA A 96 9.80 2.11 35.13
CA ALA A 96 8.95 1.20 34.38
C ALA A 96 9.09 1.54 32.90
N THR A 97 9.12 0.53 32.05
CA THR A 97 9.27 0.71 30.61
C THR A 97 8.12 0.05 29.86
N ALA A 98 7.76 0.64 28.74
CA ALA A 98 6.78 0.07 27.81
C ALA A 98 7.22 0.32 26.38
N LYS A 99 6.96 -0.63 25.50
CA LYS A 99 7.35 -0.56 24.08
C LYS A 99 6.16 -0.21 23.21
N TYR A 100 6.34 0.73 22.29
CA TYR A 100 5.39 1.07 21.27
C TYR A 100 5.88 0.56 19.92
N THR A 101 5.03 -0.21 19.21
CA THR A 101 5.34 -0.79 17.92
C THR A 101 4.20 -0.51 16.95
N PRO A 102 4.34 0.51 16.08
CA PRO A 102 3.32 0.79 15.08
C PRO A 102 3.43 -0.16 13.88
N THR A 103 2.33 -0.34 13.15
CA THR A 103 2.31 -1.06 11.88
C THR A 103 1.73 -0.17 10.81
N VAL A 104 2.38 -0.15 9.63
CA VAL A 104 1.93 0.61 8.47
C VAL A 104 1.44 -0.36 7.41
N THR A 105 0.17 -0.21 7.03
CA THR A 105 -0.44 -1.03 5.97
C THR A 105 -0.39 -0.30 4.63
N PRO A 106 -0.26 -1.03 3.50
CA PRO A 106 -0.28 -0.40 2.18
C PRO A 106 -1.65 0.18 1.87
N VAL A 107 -1.67 1.21 1.02
CA VAL A 107 -2.89 1.70 0.40
C VAL A 107 -3.31 0.75 -0.71
N THR A 108 -4.60 0.72 -1.04
CA THR A 108 -5.15 -0.22 -2.02
C THR A 108 -5.64 0.52 -3.25
N PRO A 109 -5.07 0.26 -4.44
CA PRO A 109 -5.57 0.81 -5.69
C PRO A 109 -6.92 0.19 -6.07
N THR A 110 -7.69 0.90 -6.89
CA THR A 110 -8.97 0.45 -7.41
C THR A 110 -8.99 0.54 -8.93
N SER A 111 -9.99 -0.08 -9.55
CA SER A 111 -10.14 -0.10 -11.00
C SER A 111 -11.61 -0.08 -11.40
N GLU A 112 -11.87 0.28 -12.65
CA GLU A 112 -13.17 0.19 -13.27
C GLU A 112 -13.07 -0.65 -14.54
N ASP A 113 -13.98 -1.61 -14.71
CA ASP A 113 -14.13 -2.36 -15.94
C ASP A 113 -14.64 -1.45 -17.06
N VAL A 114 -14.26 -1.74 -18.29
CA VAL A 114 -14.61 -0.92 -19.44
C VAL A 114 -15.25 -1.77 -20.53
N GLU A 115 -16.12 -1.15 -21.29
CA GLU A 115 -16.85 -1.79 -22.38
C GLU A 115 -16.78 -0.92 -23.64
N SER A 116 -17.00 -1.52 -24.79
CA SER A 116 -17.16 -0.80 -26.05
C SER A 116 -18.15 -1.51 -26.96
N THR A 117 -18.69 -0.78 -27.91
CA THR A 117 -19.59 -1.33 -28.92
C THR A 117 -19.12 -0.83 -30.29
N GLY A 118 -19.03 -1.72 -31.26
CA GLY A 118 -18.65 -1.40 -32.62
C GLY A 118 -19.36 -2.26 -33.64
N LYS A 119 -19.34 -1.83 -34.88
CA LYS A 119 -19.95 -2.57 -35.98
C LYS A 119 -19.07 -3.77 -36.38
N GLN A 120 -19.69 -4.74 -37.03
CA GLN A 120 -19.05 -5.92 -37.55
C GLN A 120 -17.78 -5.57 -38.38
N GLY A 121 -16.68 -6.24 -38.08
CA GLY A 121 -15.38 -6.02 -38.74
C GLY A 121 -14.61 -4.78 -38.28
N GLN A 122 -15.17 -3.95 -37.37
CA GLN A 122 -14.59 -2.71 -36.90
C GLN A 122 -13.71 -2.95 -35.67
N LYS A 123 -12.48 -2.44 -35.71
CA LYS A 123 -11.61 -2.44 -34.51
C LYS A 123 -12.20 -1.54 -33.43
N GLN A 124 -12.06 -1.96 -32.19
CA GLN A 124 -12.48 -1.20 -31.01
C GLN A 124 -11.30 -1.02 -30.07
N LYS A 125 -11.23 0.13 -29.43
CA LYS A 125 -10.16 0.44 -28.48
C LYS A 125 -10.73 0.94 -27.18
N GLN A 126 -10.09 0.54 -26.06
CA GLN A 126 -10.46 1.00 -24.75
C GLN A 126 -9.25 0.94 -23.82
N THR A 127 -9.17 1.91 -22.93
CA THR A 127 -8.12 1.94 -21.91
C THR A 127 -8.79 1.75 -20.54
N PRO A 128 -8.56 0.60 -19.87
CA PRO A 128 -9.07 0.40 -18.52
C PRO A 128 -8.58 1.49 -17.58
N LYS A 129 -9.42 1.88 -16.64
CA LYS A 129 -9.11 2.91 -15.65
C LYS A 129 -8.61 2.29 -14.37
N PHE A 130 -7.45 2.76 -13.93
CA PHE A 130 -6.87 2.39 -12.65
C PHE A 130 -6.75 3.64 -11.80
N THR A 131 -7.11 3.53 -10.53
CA THR A 131 -7.05 4.66 -9.59
C THR A 131 -6.16 4.26 -8.41
N GLU A 132 -5.14 5.06 -8.14
CA GLU A 132 -4.28 4.87 -6.98
C GLU A 132 -5.08 4.97 -5.69
N GLY A 133 -4.70 4.18 -4.68
CA GLY A 133 -5.34 4.22 -3.37
C GLY A 133 -5.03 5.51 -2.62
N ASP A 134 -3.84 6.05 -2.86
CA ASP A 134 -3.35 7.30 -2.29
C ASP A 134 -2.17 7.80 -3.14
N PRO A 135 -1.96 9.13 -3.25
CA PRO A 135 -0.82 9.69 -3.98
C PRO A 135 0.56 9.22 -3.51
N VAL A 136 0.69 8.67 -2.28
CA VAL A 136 1.97 8.12 -1.79
C VAL A 136 2.38 6.86 -2.56
N ALA A 137 1.44 6.16 -3.20
CA ALA A 137 1.68 4.98 -4.01
C ALA A 137 0.99 5.12 -5.37
N PRO A 138 1.53 5.95 -6.27
CA PRO A 138 0.91 6.20 -7.57
C PRO A 138 0.95 4.97 -8.47
N ILE A 139 0.01 4.93 -9.42
CA ILE A 139 0.02 3.98 -10.53
C ILE A 139 0.63 4.68 -11.73
N THR A 140 1.74 4.15 -12.23
CA THR A 140 2.41 4.65 -13.42
C THR A 140 2.54 3.53 -14.43
N ILE A 141 1.96 3.71 -15.63
CA ILE A 141 2.07 2.75 -16.72
C ILE A 141 3.03 3.33 -17.75
N ASN A 142 4.16 2.67 -17.94
CA ASN A 142 5.20 3.08 -18.88
C ASN A 142 6.09 1.88 -19.26
N ALA A 143 7.20 2.13 -19.94
CA ALA A 143 8.10 1.06 -20.37
C ALA A 143 8.74 0.30 -19.20
N ASP A 144 8.98 0.98 -18.06
CA ASP A 144 9.57 0.37 -16.86
C ASP A 144 8.53 -0.38 -16.02
N GLN A 145 7.27 0.08 -16.06
CA GLN A 145 6.12 -0.54 -15.38
C GLN A 145 4.98 -0.75 -16.39
N PRO A 146 5.11 -1.74 -17.26
CA PRO A 146 4.11 -1.97 -18.30
C PRO A 146 2.81 -2.54 -17.74
N ALA A 147 1.69 -2.15 -18.35
CA ALA A 147 0.45 -2.88 -18.17
C ALA A 147 0.54 -4.25 -18.87
N LYS A 148 -0.09 -5.25 -18.29
CA LYS A 148 -0.03 -6.63 -18.81
C LYS A 148 -1.42 -7.23 -18.92
N PHE A 149 -1.60 -8.11 -19.89
CA PHE A 149 -2.75 -9.00 -19.90
C PHE A 149 -2.62 -10.05 -18.78
N ILE A 150 -3.74 -10.46 -18.24
CA ILE A 150 -3.84 -11.71 -17.49
C ILE A 150 -4.21 -12.80 -18.51
N ASP A 151 -3.37 -13.81 -18.61
CA ASP A 151 -3.64 -14.94 -19.51
C ASP A 151 -4.83 -15.74 -18.98
N PRO A 152 -5.95 -15.85 -19.74
CA PRO A 152 -7.13 -16.57 -19.27
C PRO A 152 -6.88 -18.05 -18.98
N THR A 153 -5.86 -18.65 -19.62
CA THR A 153 -5.55 -20.08 -19.43
C THR A 153 -4.81 -20.35 -18.14
N THR A 154 -3.99 -19.41 -17.67
CA THR A 154 -3.17 -19.57 -16.44
C THR A 154 -3.70 -18.76 -15.27
N GLY A 155 -4.45 -17.68 -15.53
CA GLY A 155 -4.85 -16.73 -14.51
C GLY A 155 -3.74 -15.79 -14.06
N GLU A 156 -2.57 -15.82 -14.71
CA GLU A 156 -1.39 -15.07 -14.33
C GLU A 156 -1.05 -13.96 -15.35
N PRO A 157 -0.36 -12.91 -14.93
CA PRO A 157 0.12 -11.89 -15.87
C PRO A 157 1.06 -12.49 -16.90
N THR A 158 0.96 -12.00 -18.14
CA THR A 158 1.81 -12.42 -19.23
C THR A 158 2.48 -11.24 -19.90
N ASP A 159 3.68 -11.44 -20.45
CA ASP A 159 4.37 -10.45 -21.27
C ASP A 159 3.85 -10.44 -22.72
N ALA A 160 3.00 -11.39 -23.08
CA ALA A 160 2.37 -11.40 -24.41
C ALA A 160 1.52 -10.15 -24.59
N THR A 161 1.72 -9.46 -25.71
CA THR A 161 0.96 -8.25 -26.05
C THR A 161 -0.21 -8.55 -26.99
N GLU A 162 -0.38 -9.80 -27.37
CA GLU A 162 -1.47 -10.28 -28.21
C GLU A 162 -2.01 -11.60 -27.67
N LEU A 163 -3.33 -11.67 -27.50
CA LEU A 163 -4.03 -12.88 -27.06
C LEU A 163 -5.29 -13.07 -27.92
N PRO A 164 -5.73 -14.33 -28.13
CA PRO A 164 -6.97 -14.58 -28.85
C PRO A 164 -8.18 -14.11 -28.06
N ALA A 165 -9.14 -13.51 -28.74
CA ALA A 165 -10.47 -13.26 -28.20
C ALA A 165 -11.32 -14.48 -28.44
N MET A 166 -11.85 -15.08 -27.39
CA MET A 166 -12.57 -16.35 -27.44
C MET A 166 -14.06 -16.15 -27.21
N LYS A 167 -14.85 -17.02 -27.77
CA LYS A 167 -16.29 -17.16 -27.49
C LYS A 167 -16.68 -18.62 -27.65
N ASP A 168 -17.25 -19.22 -26.61
CA ASP A 168 -17.68 -20.63 -26.61
C ASP A 168 -16.58 -21.58 -27.12
N GLY A 169 -15.33 -21.34 -26.70
CA GLY A 169 -14.17 -22.15 -27.06
C GLY A 169 -13.61 -21.91 -28.46
N LYS A 170 -14.14 -20.93 -29.21
CA LYS A 170 -13.67 -20.58 -30.56
C LYS A 170 -13.03 -19.20 -30.55
N GLN A 171 -11.99 -19.02 -31.36
CA GLN A 171 -11.39 -17.70 -31.53
C GLN A 171 -12.28 -16.85 -32.45
N VAL A 172 -12.71 -15.71 -31.99
CA VAL A 172 -13.59 -14.76 -32.66
C VAL A 172 -12.93 -13.43 -32.97
N GLY A 173 -11.68 -13.28 -32.59
CA GLY A 173 -10.91 -12.07 -32.81
C GLY A 173 -9.57 -12.11 -32.08
N THR A 174 -8.98 -10.95 -31.88
CA THR A 174 -7.68 -10.80 -31.24
C THR A 174 -7.69 -9.56 -30.35
N TYR A 175 -7.12 -9.68 -29.15
CA TYR A 175 -6.81 -8.54 -28.28
C TYR A 175 -5.32 -8.21 -28.40
N THR A 176 -5.00 -6.93 -28.53
CA THR A 176 -3.63 -6.42 -28.43
C THR A 176 -3.57 -5.33 -27.39
N ILE A 177 -2.47 -5.24 -26.63
CA ILE A 177 -2.25 -4.21 -25.64
C ILE A 177 -1.02 -3.37 -25.99
N ASP A 178 -1.15 -2.06 -25.81
CA ASP A 178 0.01 -1.18 -25.72
C ASP A 178 0.49 -1.19 -24.26
N PRO A 179 1.62 -1.86 -23.95
CA PRO A 179 2.05 -2.01 -22.57
C PRO A 179 2.47 -0.68 -21.94
N THR A 180 2.79 0.34 -22.73
CA THR A 180 3.23 1.64 -22.20
C THR A 180 2.06 2.56 -21.83
N THR A 181 0.86 2.30 -22.33
CA THR A 181 -0.34 3.11 -22.05
C THR A 181 -1.47 2.32 -21.40
N GLY A 182 -1.48 1.00 -21.58
CA GLY A 182 -2.58 0.14 -21.13
C GLY A 182 -3.76 0.10 -22.09
N GLU A 183 -3.67 0.78 -23.26
CA GLU A 183 -4.74 0.73 -24.27
C GLU A 183 -4.85 -0.66 -24.85
N VAL A 184 -6.06 -1.20 -24.89
CA VAL A 184 -6.38 -2.49 -25.52
C VAL A 184 -7.13 -2.25 -26.82
N THR A 185 -6.67 -2.93 -27.87
CA THR A 185 -7.37 -2.96 -29.16
C THR A 185 -7.97 -4.34 -29.36
N PHE A 186 -9.25 -4.39 -29.65
CA PHE A 186 -9.96 -5.58 -30.07
C PHE A 186 -10.15 -5.55 -31.58
N THR A 187 -9.69 -6.59 -32.25
CA THR A 187 -9.87 -6.78 -33.69
C THR A 187 -10.78 -8.01 -33.88
N PRO A 188 -12.06 -7.83 -34.22
CA PRO A 188 -12.95 -8.96 -34.43
C PRO A 188 -12.66 -9.67 -35.76
N ASN A 189 -12.95 -10.97 -35.81
CA ASN A 189 -13.05 -11.65 -37.11
C ASN A 189 -14.18 -11.00 -37.93
N LYS A 190 -14.02 -10.99 -39.22
CA LYS A 190 -14.95 -10.29 -40.13
C LYS A 190 -16.41 -10.79 -40.07
N ASP A 191 -16.58 -12.05 -39.73
CA ASP A 191 -17.90 -12.70 -39.63
C ASP A 191 -18.48 -12.73 -38.20
N PHE A 192 -17.75 -12.19 -37.21
CA PHE A 192 -18.18 -12.25 -35.84
C PHE A 192 -19.16 -11.12 -35.50
N VAL A 193 -20.26 -11.49 -34.85
CA VAL A 193 -21.22 -10.61 -34.21
C VAL A 193 -21.49 -11.18 -32.80
N GLY A 194 -21.52 -10.32 -31.79
CA GLY A 194 -21.76 -10.72 -30.40
C GLY A 194 -20.72 -10.16 -29.44
N THR A 195 -20.67 -10.73 -28.25
CA THR A 195 -19.75 -10.32 -27.19
C THR A 195 -18.81 -11.46 -26.88
N PRO A 196 -17.51 -11.32 -27.16
CA PRO A 196 -16.52 -12.34 -26.77
C PRO A 196 -16.32 -12.36 -25.26
N ASP A 197 -15.56 -13.37 -24.80
CA ASP A 197 -15.04 -13.34 -23.43
C ASP A 197 -14.13 -12.11 -23.33
N GLY A 198 -14.29 -11.35 -22.26
CA GLY A 198 -13.48 -10.16 -22.04
C GLY A 198 -12.02 -10.52 -21.72
N ILE A 199 -11.18 -9.50 -21.71
CA ILE A 199 -9.76 -9.65 -21.36
C ILE A 199 -9.44 -8.80 -20.14
N THR A 200 -8.63 -9.33 -19.23
CA THR A 200 -8.23 -8.63 -18.01
C THR A 200 -6.84 -8.01 -18.19
N VAL A 201 -6.73 -6.76 -17.75
CA VAL A 201 -5.47 -6.00 -17.75
C VAL A 201 -5.06 -5.75 -16.31
N GLN A 202 -3.76 -5.89 -16.03
CA GLN A 202 -3.19 -5.61 -14.72
C GLN A 202 -2.24 -4.43 -14.78
N ALA A 203 -2.33 -3.55 -13.79
CA ALA A 203 -1.33 -2.54 -13.46
C ALA A 203 -0.90 -2.74 -12.01
N LYS A 204 0.15 -2.05 -11.58
CA LYS A 204 0.64 -2.07 -10.21
C LYS A 204 0.88 -0.66 -9.72
N ASP A 205 0.64 -0.44 -8.42
CA ASP A 205 1.03 0.82 -7.79
C ASP A 205 2.53 0.82 -7.43
N ALA A 206 3.03 1.91 -6.87
CA ALA A 206 4.44 2.05 -6.50
C ALA A 206 4.90 1.06 -5.42
N ASN A 207 3.97 0.47 -4.65
CA ASN A 207 4.26 -0.59 -3.69
C ASN A 207 4.34 -1.99 -4.33
N GLY A 208 4.01 -2.09 -5.62
CA GLY A 208 3.89 -3.37 -6.31
C GLY A 208 2.53 -4.06 -6.08
N THR A 209 1.56 -3.35 -5.48
CA THR A 209 0.21 -3.91 -5.29
C THR A 209 -0.50 -3.96 -6.63
N PRO A 210 -0.93 -5.15 -7.09
CA PRO A 210 -1.61 -5.29 -8.37
C PRO A 210 -3.07 -4.84 -8.31
N VAL A 211 -3.55 -4.33 -9.43
CA VAL A 211 -4.96 -4.01 -9.63
C VAL A 211 -5.34 -4.44 -11.05
N THR A 212 -6.52 -4.99 -11.21
CA THR A 212 -6.99 -5.54 -12.48
C THR A 212 -8.30 -4.90 -12.92
N ALA A 213 -8.48 -4.77 -14.23
CA ALA A 213 -9.74 -4.34 -14.83
C ALA A 213 -10.02 -5.15 -16.07
N LYS A 214 -11.28 -5.41 -16.36
CA LYS A 214 -11.73 -6.19 -17.50
C LYS A 214 -12.24 -5.28 -18.61
N TYR A 215 -11.85 -5.58 -19.84
CA TYR A 215 -12.39 -4.96 -21.05
C TYR A 215 -13.26 -5.98 -21.80
N THR A 216 -14.51 -5.59 -22.12
CA THR A 216 -15.46 -6.44 -22.82
C THR A 216 -16.05 -5.66 -24.02
N PRO A 217 -15.61 -5.96 -25.27
CA PRO A 217 -16.21 -5.36 -26.46
C PRO A 217 -17.49 -6.08 -26.87
N THR A 218 -18.35 -5.39 -27.61
CA THR A 218 -19.52 -5.96 -28.27
C THR A 218 -19.52 -5.57 -29.73
N VAL A 219 -19.78 -6.53 -30.61
CA VAL A 219 -19.87 -6.34 -32.06
C VAL A 219 -21.33 -6.47 -32.50
N THR A 220 -21.84 -5.43 -33.17
CA THR A 220 -23.22 -5.39 -33.70
C THR A 220 -23.27 -5.39 -35.19
#